data_0137207ed98eeefd0aedf8beee11eba1
#
_entry.id   0137207ed98eeefd0aedf8beee11eba1
#
_cell.length_a   1.000
_cell.length_b   1.000
_cell.length_c   1.000
_cell.angle_alpha   90.00
_cell.angle_beta   90.00
_cell.angle_gamma   90.00
#
_symmetry.space_group_name_H-M   'P 1'
#
loop_
_entity.id
_entity.type
_entity.pdbx_description
1 polymer ?
#
loop_
_entity_poly.entity_id
_entity_poly.type
_entity_poly.pdbx_seq_one_letter_code
_entity_poly.pdbx_strand_id
1 'polypeptide(L)' 'LAKYSFEFKLKVVQEYLNGKGGYVFLSKKYNIPAIKDIQKWVAIY' A
#
# COMPACT_ATOMS: atom_id res chain seq x y z
N LEU A 1 -3.63 -17.45 4.01
CA LEU A 1 -3.94 -16.93 2.67
C LEU A 1 -3.46 -15.51 2.51
N ALA A 2 -2.74 -15.25 1.47
CA ALA A 2 -2.34 -13.89 1.15
C ALA A 2 -3.57 -13.13 0.66
N LYS A 3 -3.88 -12.05 1.35
CA LYS A 3 -5.01 -11.21 1.00
C LYS A 3 -4.71 -10.37 -0.24
N TYR A 4 -3.45 -10.03 -0.42
CA TYR A 4 -3.01 -9.18 -1.53
C TYR A 4 -1.82 -9.83 -2.22
N SER A 5 -1.78 -9.75 -3.54
CA SER A 5 -0.67 -10.30 -4.30
C SER A 5 0.58 -9.44 -4.11
N PHE A 6 1.73 -10.03 -4.41
CA PHE A 6 2.99 -9.29 -4.35
C PHE A 6 2.97 -8.08 -5.29
N GLU A 7 2.44 -8.29 -6.49
CA GLU A 7 2.39 -7.22 -7.48
C GLU A 7 1.49 -6.07 -7.03
N PHE A 8 0.38 -6.39 -6.38
CA PHE A 8 -0.50 -5.37 -5.86
C PHE A 8 0.19 -4.55 -4.78
N LYS A 9 0.86 -5.23 -3.85
CA LYS A 9 1.58 -4.54 -2.78
C LYS A 9 2.66 -3.62 -3.34
N LEU A 10 3.40 -4.12 -4.33
CA LEU A 10 4.46 -3.34 -4.95
C LEU A 10 3.90 -2.08 -5.62
N LYS A 11 2.76 -2.22 -6.28
CA LYS A 11 2.13 -1.08 -6.93
C LYS A 11 1.78 0.01 -5.91
N VAL A 12 1.20 -0.38 -4.78
CA VAL A 12 0.83 0.57 -3.73
C VAL A 12 2.09 1.26 -3.17
N VAL A 13 3.13 0.48 -2.92
CA VAL A 13 4.38 1.03 -2.40
C VAL A 13 4.99 2.03 -3.38
N GLN A 14 5.00 1.69 -4.66
CA GLN A 14 5.56 2.58 -5.66
C GLN A 14 4.81 3.89 -5.75
N GLU A 15 3.49 3.86 -5.63
CA GLU A 15 2.70 5.08 -5.62
C GLU A 15 3.02 5.93 -4.41
N TYR A 16 3.19 5.31 -3.25
CA TYR A 16 3.57 6.04 -2.06
C TYR A 16 4.93 6.72 -2.24
N LEU A 17 5.91 5.99 -2.73
CA LEU A 17 7.26 6.50 -2.91
C LEU A 17 7.33 7.58 -3.97
N ASN A 18 6.43 7.54 -4.94
CA ASN A 18 6.38 8.54 -6.01
C ASN A 18 5.54 9.76 -5.63
N GLY A 19 5.09 9.84 -4.39
CA GLY A 19 4.33 10.99 -3.93
C GLY A 19 2.92 11.08 -4.46
N LYS A 20 2.34 9.95 -4.88
CA LYS A 20 0.97 9.93 -5.41
C LYS A 20 -0.08 10.02 -4.34
N GLY A 21 0.30 9.91 -3.08
CA GLY A 21 -0.63 10.02 -1.96
C GLY A 21 -0.03 9.42 -0.71
N GLY A 22 -0.61 9.79 0.43
CA GLY A 22 -0.17 9.24 1.71
C GLY A 22 -0.87 7.93 2.03
N TYR A 23 -0.61 7.41 3.22
CA TYR A 23 -1.18 6.14 3.66
C TYR A 23 -2.71 6.16 3.62
N VAL A 24 -3.31 7.23 4.15
CA VAL A 24 -4.77 7.32 4.21
C VAL A 24 -5.36 7.38 2.81
N PHE A 25 -4.76 8.20 1.94
CA PHE A 25 -5.24 8.33 0.57
C PHE A 25 -5.19 6.99 -0.15
N LEU A 26 -4.06 6.29 -0.05
CA LEU A 26 -3.89 5.01 -0.74
C LEU A 26 -4.80 3.93 -0.17
N SER A 27 -5.04 3.96 1.14
CA SER A 27 -5.94 2.99 1.74
C SER A 27 -7.36 3.14 1.20
N LYS A 28 -7.80 4.36 0.99
CA LYS A 28 -9.12 4.62 0.41
C LYS A 28 -9.17 4.29 -1.07
N LYS A 29 -8.12 4.65 -1.80
CA LYS A 29 -8.05 4.40 -3.23
C LYS A 29 -8.12 2.91 -3.55
N TYR A 30 -7.41 2.10 -2.78
CA TYR A 30 -7.31 0.66 -3.02
C TYR A 30 -8.19 -0.16 -2.10
N ASN A 31 -9.01 0.49 -1.29
CA ASN A 31 -9.94 -0.20 -0.41
C ASN A 31 -9.22 -1.10 0.59
N ILE A 32 -8.13 -0.59 1.15
CA ILE A 32 -7.33 -1.31 2.13
C ILE A 32 -7.75 -0.84 3.52
N PRO A 33 -8.42 -1.69 4.31
CA PRO A 33 -8.97 -1.24 5.61
C PRO A 33 -7.90 -0.94 6.65
N ALA A 34 -6.74 -1.56 6.57
CA ALA A 34 -5.70 -1.39 7.58
C ALA A 34 -4.54 -0.58 7.03
N ILE A 35 -4.42 0.67 7.46
CA ILE A 35 -3.31 1.52 7.05
C ILE A 35 -1.98 0.91 7.44
N LYS A 36 -1.94 0.18 8.55
CA LYS A 36 -0.71 -0.48 9.01
C LYS A 36 -0.15 -1.45 7.98
N ASP A 37 -1.01 -2.04 7.17
CA ASP A 37 -0.54 -2.95 6.12
C ASP A 37 0.32 -2.19 5.11
N ILE A 38 -0.14 -1.00 4.71
CA ILE A 38 0.62 -0.19 3.75
C ILE A 38 1.95 0.24 4.36
N GLN A 39 1.94 0.64 5.61
CA GLN A 39 3.17 1.03 6.30
C GLN A 39 4.17 -0.13 6.33
N LYS A 40 3.67 -1.33 6.59
CA LYS A 40 4.51 -2.52 6.62
C LYS A 40 5.10 -2.80 5.25
N TRP A 41 4.29 -2.69 4.21
CA TRP A 41 4.79 -2.94 2.85
C TRP A 41 5.86 -1.95 2.47
N VAL A 42 5.66 -0.67 2.79
CA VAL A 42 6.65 0.36 2.50
C VAL A 42 7.95 0.08 3.23
N ALA A 43 7.87 -0.41 4.47
CA ALA A 43 9.07 -0.71 5.24
C ALA A 43 9.85 -1.90 4.67
N ILE A 44 9.14 -2.83 4.03
CA ILE A 44 9.77 -4.02 3.46
C ILE A 44 10.37 -3.72 2.08
N TYR A 45 9.69 -2.95 1.30
CA TYR A 45 10.15 -2.60 -0.04
C TYR A 45 10.87 -1.26 -0.06
#